data_b9a063092d43873f649d879d46215c87
#
_entry.id   b9a063092d43873f649d879d46215c87
#
_cell.length_a   1.000
_cell.length_b   1.000
_cell.length_c   1.000
_cell.angle_alpha   90.00
_cell.angle_beta   90.00
_cell.angle_gamma   90.00
#
_symmetry.space_group_name_H-M   'P 1'
#
loop_
_entity.id
_entity.type
_entity.pdbx_description
1 polymer ?
#
loop_
_entity_poly.entity_id
_entity_poly.type
_entity_poly.pdbx_seq_one_letter_code
_entity_poly.pdbx_strand_id
1 'polypeptide(L)' 'MATNGTIKRIVSDKGFGFILSSDGKEYFFHNSACSGTRFQDLREGQAVTFEPGQGPKGPRAEDVRVA' A
#
# COMPACT_ATOMS: atom_id res chain seq x y z
N MET A 1 -7.86 -10.94 6.08
CA MET A 1 -6.76 -10.80 7.04
C MET A 1 -5.67 -9.93 6.43
N ALA A 2 -4.99 -9.16 7.26
CA ALA A 2 -3.98 -8.24 6.76
C ALA A 2 -2.78 -9.01 6.20
N THR A 3 -2.24 -8.51 5.10
CA THR A 3 -1.07 -9.08 4.46
C THR A 3 0.12 -8.16 4.74
N ASN A 4 1.27 -8.74 5.02
CA ASN A 4 2.49 -7.97 5.24
C ASN A 4 3.12 -7.59 3.90
N GLY A 5 3.64 -6.38 3.84
CA GLY A 5 4.32 -5.89 2.66
C GLY A 5 5.26 -4.77 2.99
N THR A 6 5.93 -4.28 1.96
CA THR A 6 6.88 -3.19 2.07
C THR A 6 6.55 -2.17 0.98
N ILE A 7 6.61 -0.90 1.33
CA ILE A 7 6.35 0.15 0.34
C ILE A 7 7.49 0.16 -0.66
N LYS A 8 7.15 -0.12 -1.92
CA LYS A 8 8.12 -0.15 -3.00
C LYS A 8 8.31 1.23 -3.61
N ARG A 9 7.22 1.99 -3.75
CA ARG A 9 7.28 3.29 -4.38
C ARG A 9 6.16 4.17 -3.86
N ILE A 10 6.45 5.46 -3.74
CA ILE A 10 5.48 6.48 -3.36
C ILE A 10 5.51 7.57 -4.43
N VAL A 11 4.33 7.90 -4.96
CA VAL A 11 4.16 9.00 -5.89
C VAL A 11 3.31 10.05 -5.18
N SER A 12 3.97 10.90 -4.39
CA SER A 12 3.27 11.79 -3.48
C SER A 12 2.48 12.88 -4.19
N ASP A 13 2.97 13.35 -5.33
CA ASP A 13 2.29 14.40 -6.08
C ASP A 13 1.00 13.90 -6.73
N LYS A 14 0.87 12.60 -6.94
CA LYS A 14 -0.34 11.99 -7.51
C LYS A 14 -1.17 11.26 -6.46
N GLY A 15 -0.64 11.10 -5.25
CA GLY A 15 -1.39 10.52 -4.15
C GLY A 15 -1.58 9.02 -4.21
N PHE A 16 -0.62 8.29 -4.80
CA PHE A 16 -0.69 6.82 -4.82
C PHE A 16 0.70 6.21 -4.65
N GLY A 17 0.73 4.91 -4.47
CA GLY A 17 1.99 4.19 -4.36
C GLY A 17 1.82 2.72 -4.64
N PHE A 18 2.91 1.98 -4.48
CA PHE A 18 2.94 0.54 -4.70
C PHE A 18 3.53 -0.15 -3.48
N ILE A 19 2.94 -1.29 -3.15
CA ILE A 19 3.40 -2.13 -2.05
C ILE A 19 3.84 -3.47 -2.64
N LEU A 20 5.03 -3.92 -2.24
CA LEU A 20 5.51 -5.24 -2.59
C LEU A 20 5.15 -6.17 -1.43
N SER A 21 4.29 -7.14 -1.68
CA SER A 21 3.86 -8.05 -0.63
C SER A 21 4.91 -9.13 -0.39
N SER A 22 4.77 -9.83 0.71
CA SER A 22 5.73 -10.86 1.10
C SER A 22 5.77 -12.03 0.13
N ASP A 23 4.74 -12.20 -0.69
CA ASP A 23 4.69 -13.27 -1.70
C ASP A 23 5.25 -12.83 -3.06
N GLY A 24 5.78 -11.60 -3.15
CA GLY A 24 6.39 -11.10 -4.37
C GLY A 24 5.45 -10.37 -5.31
N LYS A 25 4.20 -10.19 -4.94
CA LYS A 25 3.25 -9.47 -5.77
C LYS A 25 3.26 -7.98 -5.44
N GLU A 26 3.02 -7.17 -6.47
CA GLU A 26 2.90 -5.72 -6.29
C GLU A 26 1.43 -5.34 -6.22
N TYR A 27 1.11 -4.45 -5.28
CA TYR A 27 -0.25 -3.96 -5.10
C TYR A 27 -0.22 -2.44 -5.21
N PHE A 28 -1.17 -1.91 -5.97
CA PHE A 28 -1.40 -0.48 -6.05
C PHE A 28 -2.22 -0.04 -4.84
N PHE A 29 -1.88 1.13 -4.28
CA PHE A 29 -2.74 1.72 -3.26
C PHE A 29 -2.85 3.23 -3.48
N HIS A 30 -4.02 3.76 -3.17
CA HIS A 30 -4.30 5.19 -3.25
C HIS A 30 -4.22 5.78 -1.85
N ASN A 31 -4.02 7.11 -1.76
CA ASN A 31 -3.93 7.75 -0.45
C ASN A 31 -5.20 7.57 0.39
N SER A 32 -6.35 7.38 -0.26
CA SER A 32 -7.60 7.12 0.44
C SER A 32 -7.64 5.73 1.08
N ALA A 33 -6.75 4.83 0.69
CA ALA A 33 -6.69 3.48 1.25
C ALA A 33 -5.88 3.42 2.54
N CYS A 34 -5.21 4.49 2.92
CA CYS A 34 -4.43 4.51 4.16
C CYS A 34 -5.36 4.64 5.36
N SER A 35 -5.18 3.74 6.32
CA SER A 35 -6.02 3.67 7.51
C SER A 35 -5.11 3.69 8.73
N GLY A 36 -5.39 4.54 9.69
CA GLY A 36 -4.58 4.63 10.89
C GLY A 36 -3.23 5.33 10.70
N THR A 37 -2.92 5.77 9.48
CA THR A 37 -1.72 6.52 9.19
C THR A 37 -2.01 7.44 8.00
N ARG A 38 -1.23 8.49 7.86
CA ARG A 38 -1.40 9.41 6.75
C ARG A 38 -0.48 9.01 5.61
N PHE A 39 -0.99 9.13 4.38
CA PHE A 39 -0.23 8.78 3.19
C PHE A 39 1.13 9.50 3.17
N GLN A 40 1.14 10.77 3.53
CA GLN A 40 2.35 11.58 3.49
C GLN A 40 3.39 11.17 4.52
N ASP A 41 3.01 10.34 5.49
CA ASP A 41 3.94 9.81 6.49
C ASP A 41 4.55 8.49 6.06
N LEU A 42 4.11 7.93 4.94
CA LEU A 42 4.64 6.69 4.42
C LEU A 42 5.91 6.94 3.62
N ARG A 43 6.84 6.00 3.68
CA ARG A 43 8.12 6.12 2.98
C ARG A 43 8.46 4.82 2.27
N GLU A 44 9.25 4.94 1.21
CA GLU A 44 9.75 3.78 0.49
C GLU A 44 10.59 2.92 1.43
N GLY A 45 10.39 1.62 1.37
CA GLY A 45 11.07 0.67 2.24
C GLY A 45 10.40 0.42 3.57
N GLN A 46 9.31 1.12 3.86
CA GLN A 46 8.62 0.97 5.13
C GLN A 46 7.76 -0.28 5.15
N ALA A 47 7.78 -1.00 6.28
CA ALA A 47 6.93 -2.18 6.46
C ALA A 47 5.51 -1.75 6.75
N VAL A 48 4.55 -2.38 6.07
CA VAL A 48 3.13 -2.08 6.22
C VAL A 48 2.32 -3.37 6.22
N THR A 49 1.09 -3.24 6.67
CA THR A 49 0.08 -4.29 6.50
C THR A 49 -1.06 -3.71 5.68
N PHE A 50 -1.74 -4.57 4.92
CA PHE A 50 -2.83 -4.13 4.07
C PHE A 50 -3.78 -5.28 3.80
N GLU A 51 -4.98 -4.94 3.32
CA GLU A 51 -5.96 -5.94 2.88
C GLU A 51 -5.89 -6.01 1.36
N PRO A 52 -5.53 -7.17 0.80
CA PRO A 52 -5.48 -7.30 -0.66
C PRO A 52 -6.89 -7.32 -1.24
N GLY A 53 -7.05 -6.62 -2.35
CA GLY A 53 -8.32 -6.57 -3.06
C GLY A 53 -8.08 -6.51 -4.53
N GLN A 54 -9.16 -6.48 -5.29
CA GLN A 54 -9.09 -6.34 -6.74
C GLN A 54 -9.87 -5.13 -7.19
N GLY A 55 -9.25 -4.34 -8.03
CA GLY A 55 -9.90 -3.18 -8.62
C GLY A 55 -9.88 -3.27 -10.12
N PRO A 56 -10.42 -2.25 -10.79
CA PRO A 56 -10.48 -2.24 -12.26
C PRO A 56 -9.12 -2.32 -12.93
N LYS A 57 -8.07 -1.91 -12.23
CA LYS A 57 -6.70 -1.89 -12.77
C LYS A 57 -5.85 -3.04 -12.28
N GLY A 58 -6.44 -4.02 -11.58
CA GLY A 58 -5.73 -5.17 -11.07
C GLY A 58 -5.66 -5.19 -9.55
N PRO A 59 -4.67 -5.91 -8.98
CA PRO A 59 -4.56 -6.00 -7.53
C PRO A 59 -4.34 -4.63 -6.88
N ARG A 60 -5.07 -4.38 -5.80
CA ARG A 60 -4.92 -3.14 -5.04
C ARG A 60 -4.87 -3.46 -3.55
N ALA A 61 -4.17 -2.61 -2.81
CA ALA A 61 -4.12 -2.70 -1.37
C ALA A 61 -5.14 -1.75 -0.76
N GLU A 62 -5.85 -2.24 0.24
CA GLU A 62 -6.81 -1.45 0.99
C GLU A 62 -6.47 -1.52 2.46
N ASP A 63 -6.95 -0.55 3.24
CA ASP A 63 -6.74 -0.53 4.68
C ASP A 63 -5.24 -0.62 5.02
N VAL A 64 -4.43 0.18 4.34
CA VAL A 64 -2.98 0.17 4.51
C VAL A 64 -2.62 0.79 5.85
N ARG A 65 -1.79 0.09 6.63
CA ARG A 65 -1.33 0.55 7.94
C ARG A 65 0.15 0.28 8.10
N VAL A 66 0.79 1.12 8.90
CA VAL A 66 2.18 0.88 9.28
C VAL A 66 2.24 -0.37 10.16
N ALA A 67 3.16 -1.24 9.83
CA ALA A 67 3.31 -2.49 10.57
C ALA A 67 3.91 -2.25 11.96
#